data_d43817503159baaa14b456779f565024
#
_entry.id   d43817503159baaa14b456779f565024
#
_cell.length_a   1.000
_cell.length_b   1.000
_cell.length_c   1.000
_cell.angle_alpha   90.00
_cell.angle_beta   90.00
_cell.angle_gamma   90.00
#
_symmetry.space_group_name_H-M   'P 1'
#
loop_
_entity.id
_entity.type
_entity.pdbx_description
1 polymer ?
#
loop_
_entity_poly.entity_id
_entity_poly.type
_entity_poly.pdbx_seq_one_letter_code
_entity_poly.pdbx_strand_id
1 'polypeptide(L)'
;MSETDQTKLRALTHVINGHPVDGTSQRFGDVFNPATGEVSSRVPLASVAEVDAAVAAAKAAFPAWSETAPIKRARVLFKFKELLDRHHDELAELITREHGKVFSDAKGEVMRGIEIVEFACGIPNLLKTDFTDQIGGGIDNWNLRQPLGVVAGITPFNFPMMVPCWMFPVAIACGNTFVLKPSERDPSASIRLAELLKEAGLPDGVFNVVHGDKVAVDALLAHPDVTALSFVGSTPIAEYIYTEGTKRGKRVQALGGAKNHLVVMPDADLDQAVDALIGAAYGSAGERCMAISVAVAVGHIADELIDRLTPRVKALKIMNGMEGEAEMGPLVTAVHRDKVSGYIDAGVDAGAKLVVDGRGHKVPGHEKGFFLGGTLFDDVKTDMKIYREEIFGPVLCVVRVPDFASAVELINKNEFANGVSLFTSDGGVARAFSRQIQIGMVGINVPIPVPMAWHSFGGWKKSLFGDHHAYGEEGVRFYTHYKSIMQRWPDSIAKGAEFTMPVAK
;
A
#
# COMPACT_ATOMS: atom_id res chain seq x y z
N MET A 1 43.64 -10.72 -21.14
CA MET A 1 42.43 -9.93 -21.20
C MET A 1 42.37 -9.16 -19.90
N SER A 2 42.38 -7.85 -19.96
CA SER A 2 42.67 -6.93 -18.86
C SER A 2 41.50 -6.85 -17.84
N GLU A 3 41.88 -6.80 -16.56
CA GLU A 3 41.00 -6.62 -15.37
C GLU A 3 40.37 -5.22 -15.23
N THR A 4 39.86 -4.63 -16.28
CA THR A 4 39.30 -3.26 -16.26
C THR A 4 37.89 -3.19 -16.82
N ASP A 5 37.07 -4.20 -16.57
CA ASP A 5 35.61 -4.06 -16.73
C ASP A 5 34.92 -4.09 -15.35
N GLN A 6 35.20 -3.06 -14.55
CA GLN A 6 34.37 -2.72 -13.42
C GLN A 6 33.02 -2.34 -13.99
N THR A 7 32.06 -3.24 -13.91
CA THR A 7 30.67 -3.10 -14.32
C THR A 7 30.15 -1.72 -13.92
N LYS A 8 29.96 -0.86 -14.92
CA LYS A 8 29.28 0.42 -14.75
C LYS A 8 27.92 0.11 -14.13
N LEU A 9 27.68 0.56 -12.89
CA LEU A 9 26.38 0.41 -12.22
C LEU A 9 25.28 0.88 -13.17
N ARG A 10 24.24 0.07 -13.32
CA ARG A 10 23.07 0.42 -14.16
C ARG A 10 22.45 1.70 -13.64
N ALA A 11 22.43 2.75 -14.44
CA ALA A 11 21.66 3.95 -14.14
C ALA A 11 20.21 3.72 -14.54
N LEU A 12 19.28 3.96 -13.62
CA LEU A 12 17.85 3.95 -13.88
C LEU A 12 17.40 5.32 -14.37
N THR A 13 16.23 5.39 -14.99
CA THR A 13 15.68 6.62 -15.59
C THR A 13 14.30 6.91 -15.02
N HIS A 14 13.87 8.18 -15.09
CA HIS A 14 12.45 8.52 -15.03
C HIS A 14 11.73 7.96 -16.26
N VAL A 15 10.40 7.89 -16.21
CA VAL A 15 9.57 7.66 -17.41
C VAL A 15 8.61 8.83 -17.53
N ILE A 16 8.87 9.72 -18.49
CA ILE A 16 8.07 10.92 -18.68
C ILE A 16 7.58 10.94 -20.13
N ASN A 17 6.30 11.21 -20.30
CA ASN A 17 5.67 11.25 -21.63
C ASN A 17 5.91 9.97 -22.44
N GLY A 18 5.82 8.81 -21.77
CA GLY A 18 6.01 7.49 -22.37
C GLY A 18 7.46 7.14 -22.78
N HIS A 19 8.45 7.92 -22.36
CA HIS A 19 9.87 7.72 -22.72
C HIS A 19 10.76 7.68 -21.47
N PRO A 20 11.84 6.88 -21.49
CA PRO A 20 12.89 6.97 -20.48
C PRO A 20 13.58 8.34 -20.56
N VAL A 21 13.78 8.97 -19.40
CA VAL A 21 14.43 10.29 -19.27
C VAL A 21 15.50 10.20 -18.20
N ASP A 22 16.72 10.53 -18.57
CA ASP A 22 17.84 10.58 -17.64
C ASP A 22 17.64 11.70 -16.60
N GLY A 23 18.07 11.44 -15.36
CA GLY A 23 18.04 12.45 -14.31
C GLY A 23 19.03 13.58 -14.58
N THR A 24 18.56 14.82 -14.46
CA THR A 24 19.37 16.04 -14.67
C THR A 24 19.83 16.70 -13.37
N SER A 25 19.25 16.31 -12.23
CA SER A 25 19.53 16.89 -10.90
C SER A 25 20.93 16.61 -10.37
N GLN A 26 21.69 15.71 -10.98
CA GLN A 26 22.99 15.17 -10.51
C GLN A 26 22.89 14.49 -9.12
N ARG A 27 21.68 14.22 -8.62
CA ARG A 27 21.40 13.53 -7.35
C ARG A 27 20.94 12.12 -7.64
N PHE A 28 21.52 11.14 -6.95
CA PHE A 28 21.20 9.72 -7.12
C PHE A 28 21.06 9.05 -5.76
N GLY A 29 20.17 8.05 -5.71
CA GLY A 29 20.09 7.08 -4.62
C GLY A 29 20.68 5.74 -5.05
N ASP A 30 21.31 5.03 -4.12
CA ASP A 30 21.78 3.68 -4.36
C ASP A 30 20.62 2.68 -4.17
N VAL A 31 20.47 1.76 -5.12
CA VAL A 31 19.56 0.62 -5.05
C VAL A 31 20.38 -0.61 -4.73
N PHE A 32 20.05 -1.26 -3.62
CA PHE A 32 20.79 -2.43 -3.14
C PHE A 32 20.14 -3.73 -3.57
N ASN A 33 20.95 -4.78 -3.67
CA ASN A 33 20.46 -6.14 -3.48
C ASN A 33 20.59 -6.47 -1.98
N PRO A 34 19.48 -6.52 -1.23
CA PRO A 34 19.53 -6.69 0.22
C PRO A 34 20.14 -8.02 0.67
N ALA A 35 20.09 -9.06 -0.18
CA ALA A 35 20.66 -10.37 0.14
C ALA A 35 22.19 -10.36 0.08
N THR A 36 22.80 -9.51 -0.75
CA THR A 36 24.27 -9.41 -0.88
C THR A 36 24.84 -8.18 -0.20
N GLY A 37 23.99 -7.16 0.06
CA GLY A 37 24.40 -5.85 0.56
C GLY A 37 25.13 -4.98 -0.48
N GLU A 38 25.14 -5.39 -1.74
CA GLU A 38 25.81 -4.69 -2.84
C GLU A 38 24.86 -3.72 -3.55
N VAL A 39 25.40 -2.62 -4.04
CA VAL A 39 24.64 -1.68 -4.90
C VAL A 39 24.48 -2.32 -6.27
N SER A 40 23.23 -2.52 -6.70
CA SER A 40 22.87 -3.11 -7.99
C SER A 40 22.63 -2.06 -9.09
N SER A 41 22.12 -0.89 -8.71
CA SER A 41 21.83 0.20 -9.63
C SER A 41 21.77 1.55 -8.90
N ARG A 42 21.68 2.64 -9.66
CA ARG A 42 21.44 3.98 -9.15
C ARG A 42 20.18 4.59 -9.75
N VAL A 43 19.36 5.17 -8.89
CA VAL A 43 18.12 5.83 -9.28
C VAL A 43 18.28 7.35 -9.20
N PRO A 44 17.85 8.13 -10.21
CA PRO A 44 17.89 9.58 -10.15
C PRO A 44 16.90 10.11 -9.11
N LEU A 45 17.32 11.14 -8.36
CA LEU A 45 16.45 11.85 -7.41
C LEU A 45 16.05 13.19 -8.05
N ALA A 46 14.81 13.29 -8.48
CA ALA A 46 14.31 14.42 -9.26
C ALA A 46 14.48 15.77 -8.58
N SER A 47 14.79 16.77 -9.38
CA SER A 47 14.61 18.17 -9.06
C SER A 47 13.15 18.60 -9.19
N VAL A 48 12.81 19.79 -8.73
CA VAL A 48 11.48 20.40 -8.93
C VAL A 48 11.15 20.50 -10.43
N ALA A 49 12.11 20.89 -11.28
CA ALA A 49 11.92 21.04 -12.71
C ALA A 49 11.57 19.70 -13.42
N GLU A 50 12.13 18.58 -12.95
CA GLU A 50 11.82 17.25 -13.49
C GLU A 50 10.41 16.80 -13.07
N VAL A 51 9.98 17.13 -11.85
CA VAL A 51 8.59 16.91 -11.40
C VAL A 51 7.63 17.77 -12.23
N ASP A 52 7.96 19.05 -12.44
CA ASP A 52 7.16 19.97 -13.27
C ASP A 52 7.02 19.45 -14.70
N ALA A 53 8.08 18.89 -15.30
CA ALA A 53 8.04 18.29 -16.63
C ALA A 53 7.09 17.08 -16.69
N ALA A 54 7.11 16.21 -15.68
CA ALA A 54 6.19 15.07 -15.62
C ALA A 54 4.72 15.51 -15.45
N VAL A 55 4.47 16.52 -14.60
CA VAL A 55 3.12 17.06 -14.41
C VAL A 55 2.65 17.78 -15.68
N ALA A 56 3.53 18.52 -16.37
CA ALA A 56 3.22 19.16 -17.64
C ALA A 56 2.83 18.15 -18.73
N ALA A 57 3.57 17.02 -18.85
CA ALA A 57 3.23 15.92 -19.74
C ALA A 57 1.85 15.33 -19.41
N ALA A 58 1.59 15.07 -18.11
CA ALA A 58 0.29 14.59 -17.64
C ALA A 58 -0.85 15.57 -17.94
N LYS A 59 -0.62 16.87 -17.75
CA LYS A 59 -1.60 17.94 -18.03
C LYS A 59 -1.91 18.03 -19.53
N ALA A 60 -0.90 17.89 -20.38
CA ALA A 60 -1.08 17.93 -21.83
C ALA A 60 -1.88 16.72 -22.35
N ALA A 61 -1.69 15.53 -21.76
CA ALA A 61 -2.41 14.33 -22.15
C ALA A 61 -3.87 14.29 -21.62
N PHE A 62 -4.17 15.00 -20.55
CA PHE A 62 -5.45 14.91 -19.83
C PHE A 62 -6.67 15.19 -20.70
N PRO A 63 -6.75 16.27 -21.52
CA PRO A 63 -7.97 16.56 -22.30
C PRO A 63 -8.39 15.41 -23.22
N ALA A 64 -7.45 14.87 -23.98
CA ALA A 64 -7.73 13.77 -24.90
C ALA A 64 -8.09 12.47 -24.16
N TRP A 65 -7.41 12.18 -23.04
CA TRP A 65 -7.67 10.98 -22.27
C TRP A 65 -9.01 11.04 -21.53
N SER A 66 -9.35 12.17 -20.95
CA SER A 66 -10.63 12.37 -20.25
C SER A 66 -11.85 12.21 -21.16
N GLU A 67 -11.73 12.62 -22.42
CA GLU A 67 -12.77 12.48 -23.46
C GLU A 67 -12.78 11.09 -24.10
N THR A 68 -11.78 10.27 -23.84
CA THR A 68 -11.74 8.87 -24.33
C THR A 68 -12.86 8.07 -23.68
N ALA A 69 -13.73 7.43 -24.47
CA ALA A 69 -14.84 6.65 -23.96
C ALA A 69 -14.38 5.61 -22.91
N PRO A 70 -15.09 5.43 -21.78
CA PRO A 70 -14.68 4.55 -20.68
C PRO A 70 -14.33 3.13 -21.14
N ILE A 71 -15.08 2.58 -22.10
CA ILE A 71 -14.80 1.24 -22.64
C ILE A 71 -13.47 1.17 -23.41
N LYS A 72 -13.05 2.27 -24.06
CA LYS A 72 -11.76 2.32 -24.75
C LYS A 72 -10.61 2.37 -23.72
N ARG A 73 -10.78 3.12 -22.62
CA ARG A 73 -9.84 3.14 -21.51
C ARG A 73 -9.70 1.74 -20.88
N ALA A 74 -10.84 1.06 -20.67
CA ALA A 74 -10.82 -0.31 -20.13
C ALA A 74 -10.10 -1.30 -21.06
N ARG A 75 -10.20 -1.16 -22.39
CA ARG A 75 -9.48 -2.03 -23.34
C ARG A 75 -7.96 -1.95 -23.20
N VAL A 76 -7.42 -0.77 -22.89
CA VAL A 76 -6.00 -0.61 -22.58
C VAL A 76 -5.64 -1.39 -21.32
N LEU A 77 -6.49 -1.30 -20.27
CA LEU A 77 -6.26 -2.02 -19.01
C LEU A 77 -6.42 -3.54 -19.17
N PHE A 78 -7.34 -4.04 -19.99
CA PHE A 78 -7.42 -5.48 -20.31
C PHE A 78 -6.12 -5.98 -20.95
N LYS A 79 -5.58 -5.21 -21.90
CA LYS A 79 -4.30 -5.58 -22.53
C LYS A 79 -3.13 -5.47 -21.56
N PHE A 80 -3.14 -4.47 -20.69
CA PHE A 80 -2.15 -4.33 -19.63
C PHE A 80 -2.20 -5.52 -18.66
N LYS A 81 -3.40 -5.96 -18.27
CA LYS A 81 -3.59 -7.16 -17.43
C LYS A 81 -2.98 -8.40 -18.09
N GLU A 82 -3.23 -8.61 -19.39
CA GLU A 82 -2.64 -9.71 -20.16
C GLU A 82 -1.10 -9.66 -20.14
N LEU A 83 -0.52 -8.46 -20.28
CA LEU A 83 0.92 -8.28 -20.21
C LEU A 83 1.47 -8.56 -18.81
N LEU A 84 0.78 -8.14 -17.77
CA LEU A 84 1.18 -8.44 -16.38
C LEU A 84 1.16 -9.95 -16.11
N ASP A 85 0.16 -10.68 -16.59
CA ASP A 85 0.13 -12.14 -16.47
C ASP A 85 1.34 -12.80 -17.16
N ARG A 86 1.68 -12.30 -18.37
CA ARG A 86 2.82 -12.81 -19.14
C ARG A 86 4.16 -12.52 -18.48
N HIS A 87 4.29 -11.38 -17.84
CA HIS A 87 5.53 -10.90 -17.20
C HIS A 87 5.51 -11.07 -15.67
N HIS A 88 4.62 -11.93 -15.15
CA HIS A 88 4.41 -12.16 -13.73
C HIS A 88 5.72 -12.52 -13.00
N ASP A 89 6.46 -13.50 -13.50
CA ASP A 89 7.69 -13.98 -12.86
C ASP A 89 8.85 -12.98 -13.00
N GLU A 90 8.93 -12.26 -14.14
CA GLU A 90 9.89 -11.15 -14.32
C GLU A 90 9.68 -10.05 -13.27
N LEU A 91 8.44 -9.62 -13.05
CA LEU A 91 8.10 -8.61 -12.05
C LEU A 91 8.41 -9.10 -10.62
N ALA A 92 8.09 -10.35 -10.31
CA ALA A 92 8.41 -10.95 -9.02
C ALA A 92 9.94 -11.03 -8.78
N GLU A 93 10.73 -11.34 -9.80
CA GLU A 93 12.19 -11.36 -9.71
C GLU A 93 12.75 -9.95 -9.45
N LEU A 94 12.27 -8.91 -10.14
CA LEU A 94 12.68 -7.53 -9.87
C LEU A 94 12.41 -7.14 -8.41
N ILE A 95 11.23 -7.50 -7.90
CA ILE A 95 10.86 -7.23 -6.50
C ILE A 95 11.79 -7.95 -5.54
N THR A 96 12.02 -9.26 -5.72
CA THR A 96 12.89 -10.04 -4.82
C THR A 96 14.32 -9.49 -4.81
N ARG A 97 14.84 -9.10 -5.97
CA ARG A 97 16.22 -8.59 -6.09
C ARG A 97 16.43 -7.23 -5.43
N GLU A 98 15.45 -6.34 -5.43
CA GLU A 98 15.57 -4.99 -4.89
C GLU A 98 14.98 -4.84 -3.47
N HIS A 99 13.92 -5.60 -3.12
CA HIS A 99 13.32 -5.59 -1.80
C HIS A 99 13.92 -6.64 -0.85
N GLY A 100 14.23 -7.83 -1.36
CA GLY A 100 14.74 -8.95 -0.57
C GLY A 100 13.69 -9.98 -0.14
N LYS A 101 12.39 -9.71 -0.25
CA LYS A 101 11.34 -10.71 0.08
C LYS A 101 11.49 -11.97 -0.76
N VAL A 102 11.00 -13.09 -0.23
CA VAL A 102 11.09 -14.37 -0.94
C VAL A 102 10.28 -14.35 -2.24
N PHE A 103 10.77 -15.05 -3.24
CA PHE A 103 10.20 -15.03 -4.60
C PHE A 103 8.71 -15.44 -4.63
N SER A 104 8.32 -16.42 -3.82
CA SER A 104 6.91 -16.83 -3.70
C SER A 104 6.01 -15.72 -3.16
N ASP A 105 6.50 -14.91 -2.21
CA ASP A 105 5.79 -13.74 -1.68
C ASP A 105 5.72 -12.60 -2.72
N ALA A 106 6.81 -12.38 -3.47
CA ALA A 106 6.83 -11.43 -4.57
C ALA A 106 5.83 -11.82 -5.68
N LYS A 107 5.70 -13.12 -6.00
CA LYS A 107 4.64 -13.62 -6.91
C LYS A 107 3.24 -13.33 -6.37
N GLY A 108 3.02 -13.52 -5.08
CA GLY A 108 1.77 -13.16 -4.41
C GLY A 108 1.48 -11.66 -4.49
N GLU A 109 2.49 -10.81 -4.32
CA GLU A 109 2.37 -9.36 -4.48
C GLU A 109 1.93 -8.98 -5.90
N VAL A 110 2.59 -9.54 -6.92
CA VAL A 110 2.26 -9.28 -8.33
C VAL A 110 0.82 -9.69 -8.62
N MET A 111 0.39 -10.86 -8.16
CA MET A 111 -0.99 -11.34 -8.31
C MET A 111 -2.00 -10.37 -7.69
N ARG A 112 -1.75 -9.89 -6.47
CA ARG A 112 -2.61 -8.91 -5.80
C ARG A 112 -2.68 -7.57 -6.53
N GLY A 113 -1.58 -7.15 -7.18
CA GLY A 113 -1.58 -5.98 -8.07
C GLY A 113 -2.42 -6.20 -9.32
N ILE A 114 -2.32 -7.39 -9.94
CA ILE A 114 -3.12 -7.79 -11.12
C ILE A 114 -4.62 -7.78 -10.81
N GLU A 115 -5.04 -8.26 -9.65
CA GLU A 115 -6.46 -8.24 -9.22
C GLU A 115 -7.04 -6.82 -9.20
N ILE A 116 -6.26 -5.81 -8.83
CA ILE A 116 -6.72 -4.42 -8.85
C ILE A 116 -6.84 -3.90 -10.30
N VAL A 117 -5.90 -4.27 -11.17
CA VAL A 117 -6.00 -3.94 -12.62
C VAL A 117 -7.25 -4.60 -13.22
N GLU A 118 -7.54 -5.84 -12.87
CA GLU A 118 -8.75 -6.56 -13.29
C GLU A 118 -10.02 -5.85 -12.80
N PHE A 119 -10.08 -5.45 -11.53
CA PHE A 119 -11.15 -4.59 -11.02
C PHE A 119 -11.29 -3.31 -11.85
N ALA A 120 -10.17 -2.64 -12.17
CA ALA A 120 -10.18 -1.40 -12.93
C ALA A 120 -10.72 -1.57 -14.36
N CYS A 121 -10.61 -2.74 -14.96
CA CYS A 121 -11.25 -3.07 -16.24
C CYS A 121 -12.80 -2.98 -16.17
N GLY A 122 -13.38 -3.20 -15.00
CA GLY A 122 -14.82 -3.11 -14.74
C GLY A 122 -15.35 -1.71 -14.43
N ILE A 123 -14.46 -0.71 -14.24
CA ILE A 123 -14.84 0.66 -13.83
C ILE A 123 -15.89 1.34 -14.74
N PRO A 124 -15.98 1.06 -16.07
CA PRO A 124 -17.06 1.63 -16.87
C PRO A 124 -18.45 1.38 -16.29
N ASN A 125 -18.67 0.27 -15.58
CA ASN A 125 -19.95 -0.01 -14.90
C ASN A 125 -20.14 0.82 -13.62
N LEU A 126 -19.06 1.21 -12.94
CA LEU A 126 -19.07 2.00 -11.71
C LEU A 126 -19.17 3.52 -11.99
N LEU A 127 -18.95 3.92 -13.24
CA LEU A 127 -19.14 5.31 -13.68
C LEU A 127 -20.60 5.64 -14.00
N LYS A 128 -21.49 4.64 -14.00
CA LYS A 128 -22.92 4.85 -14.10
C LYS A 128 -23.41 5.66 -12.90
N THR A 129 -24.38 6.54 -13.16
CA THR A 129 -24.95 7.42 -12.15
C THR A 129 -26.47 7.40 -12.22
N ASP A 130 -27.10 7.98 -11.19
CA ASP A 130 -28.56 8.00 -11.07
C ASP A 130 -29.18 9.01 -12.02
N PHE A 131 -30.38 8.66 -12.52
CA PHE A 131 -31.27 9.52 -13.25
C PHE A 131 -32.64 9.50 -12.56
N THR A 132 -33.21 10.67 -12.33
CA THR A 132 -34.56 10.82 -11.78
C THR A 132 -35.41 11.59 -12.77
N ASP A 133 -36.38 10.91 -13.36
CA ASP A 133 -37.40 11.49 -14.23
C ASP A 133 -38.37 12.33 -13.39
N GLN A 134 -38.73 13.50 -13.90
CA GLN A 134 -39.79 14.35 -13.33
C GLN A 134 -39.67 14.67 -11.83
N ILE A 135 -38.47 15.01 -11.36
CA ILE A 135 -38.25 15.39 -9.95
C ILE A 135 -39.02 16.65 -9.54
N GLY A 136 -39.45 17.43 -10.51
CA GLY A 136 -40.38 18.58 -10.41
C GLY A 136 -41.10 18.76 -11.73
N GLY A 137 -42.10 19.61 -11.83
CA GLY A 137 -42.93 19.77 -13.05
C GLY A 137 -42.09 20.02 -14.31
N GLY A 138 -41.91 19.00 -15.15
CA GLY A 138 -41.10 19.03 -16.37
C GLY A 138 -39.60 19.17 -16.14
N ILE A 139 -39.09 18.75 -14.98
CA ILE A 139 -37.66 18.80 -14.63
C ILE A 139 -37.16 17.41 -14.31
N ASP A 140 -36.10 16.99 -15.02
CA ASP A 140 -35.31 15.79 -14.72
C ASP A 140 -34.05 16.17 -13.95
N ASN A 141 -33.52 15.23 -13.15
CA ASN A 141 -32.22 15.37 -12.49
C ASN A 141 -31.38 14.14 -12.76
N TRP A 142 -30.13 14.37 -13.10
CA TRP A 142 -29.14 13.31 -13.31
C TRP A 142 -27.73 13.74 -12.89
N ASN A 143 -26.86 12.81 -12.79
CA ASN A 143 -25.49 13.05 -12.30
C ASN A 143 -24.45 12.57 -13.30
N LEU A 144 -23.25 13.10 -13.19
CA LEU A 144 -22.04 12.66 -13.88
C LEU A 144 -20.92 12.46 -12.90
N ARG A 145 -20.11 11.42 -13.14
CA ARG A 145 -18.78 11.30 -12.55
C ARG A 145 -17.74 11.74 -13.58
N GLN A 146 -16.95 12.74 -13.24
CA GLN A 146 -15.89 13.28 -14.10
C GLN A 146 -14.54 13.14 -13.44
N PRO A 147 -13.43 12.92 -14.21
CA PRO A 147 -12.10 12.86 -13.65
C PRO A 147 -11.66 14.17 -13.01
N LEU A 148 -10.73 14.08 -12.07
CA LEU A 148 -10.20 15.23 -11.33
C LEU A 148 -9.21 16.06 -12.15
N GLY A 149 -8.42 15.42 -13.01
CA GLY A 149 -7.33 16.04 -13.75
C GLY A 149 -6.02 15.25 -13.65
N VAL A 150 -4.92 15.95 -13.35
CA VAL A 150 -3.65 15.31 -13.02
C VAL A 150 -3.69 14.90 -11.55
N VAL A 151 -3.46 13.63 -11.29
CA VAL A 151 -3.39 13.08 -9.92
C VAL A 151 -2.02 12.43 -9.68
N ALA A 152 -1.59 12.36 -8.44
CA ALA A 152 -0.30 11.80 -8.10
C ALA A 152 -0.41 10.67 -7.07
N GLY A 153 0.53 9.73 -7.13
CA GLY A 153 0.71 8.66 -6.16
C GLY A 153 2.14 8.64 -5.62
N ILE A 154 2.27 8.46 -4.31
CA ILE A 154 3.56 8.31 -3.63
C ILE A 154 3.52 6.99 -2.87
N THR A 155 4.40 6.05 -3.23
CA THR A 155 4.33 4.67 -2.75
C THR A 155 5.57 4.24 -1.99
N PRO A 156 5.41 3.32 -1.01
CA PRO A 156 6.50 2.81 -0.18
C PRO A 156 7.28 1.69 -0.86
N PHE A 157 8.35 1.24 -0.20
CA PHE A 157 9.21 0.19 -0.70
C PHE A 157 8.65 -1.23 -0.53
N ASN A 158 7.81 -1.46 0.47
CA ASN A 158 7.47 -2.82 0.88
C ASN A 158 6.57 -3.61 -0.07
N PHE A 159 5.91 -2.90 -1.00
CA PHE A 159 5.12 -3.47 -2.09
C PHE A 159 5.27 -2.60 -3.36
N PRO A 160 6.43 -2.66 -4.04
CA PRO A 160 6.78 -1.74 -5.11
C PRO A 160 5.96 -1.91 -6.40
N MET A 161 5.22 -3.01 -6.53
CA MET A 161 4.27 -3.25 -7.63
C MET A 161 2.80 -3.16 -7.17
N MET A 162 2.45 -3.82 -6.08
CA MET A 162 1.05 -3.89 -5.63
C MET A 162 0.50 -2.52 -5.24
N VAL A 163 1.22 -1.73 -4.43
CA VAL A 163 0.72 -0.44 -3.95
C VAL A 163 0.58 0.59 -5.07
N PRO A 164 1.50 0.75 -6.03
CA PRO A 164 1.22 1.54 -7.24
C PRO A 164 -0.06 1.11 -7.96
N CYS A 165 -0.30 -0.21 -8.08
CA CYS A 165 -1.53 -0.73 -8.70
C CYS A 165 -2.81 -0.43 -7.91
N TRP A 166 -2.74 -0.09 -6.63
CA TRP A 166 -3.92 0.40 -5.89
C TRP A 166 -4.41 1.75 -6.41
N MET A 167 -3.54 2.52 -7.02
CA MET A 167 -3.74 3.93 -7.35
C MET A 167 -3.97 4.16 -8.84
N PHE A 168 -2.91 3.97 -9.66
CA PHE A 168 -2.94 4.42 -11.05
C PHE A 168 -3.97 3.70 -11.94
N PRO A 169 -4.24 2.39 -11.83
CA PRO A 169 -5.21 1.75 -12.71
C PRO A 169 -6.61 2.31 -12.52
N VAL A 170 -7.00 2.54 -11.27
CA VAL A 170 -8.30 3.13 -10.91
C VAL A 170 -8.38 4.58 -11.42
N ALA A 171 -7.33 5.37 -11.19
CA ALA A 171 -7.26 6.76 -11.65
C ALA A 171 -7.37 6.88 -13.17
N ILE A 172 -6.61 6.07 -13.90
CA ILE A 172 -6.59 6.05 -15.38
C ILE A 172 -7.92 5.57 -15.95
N ALA A 173 -8.52 4.52 -15.38
CA ALA A 173 -9.85 4.03 -15.79
C ALA A 173 -10.93 5.11 -15.61
N CYS A 174 -10.83 5.91 -14.54
CA CYS A 174 -11.72 7.06 -14.30
C CYS A 174 -11.48 8.24 -15.27
N GLY A 175 -10.37 8.22 -16.05
CA GLY A 175 -10.05 9.26 -17.04
C GLY A 175 -9.06 10.31 -16.56
N ASN A 176 -8.41 10.11 -15.41
CA ASN A 176 -7.32 10.97 -14.95
C ASN A 176 -6.00 10.63 -15.65
N THR A 177 -5.05 11.56 -15.61
CA THR A 177 -3.64 11.29 -15.86
C THR A 177 -2.90 11.18 -14.54
N PHE A 178 -1.78 10.43 -14.52
CA PHE A 178 -1.15 10.01 -13.28
C PHE A 178 0.35 10.26 -13.27
N VAL A 179 0.86 10.79 -12.16
CA VAL A 179 2.29 10.90 -11.87
C VAL A 179 2.60 10.04 -10.65
N LEU A 180 3.39 8.98 -10.84
CA LEU A 180 3.84 8.09 -9.78
C LEU A 180 5.23 8.51 -9.29
N LYS A 181 5.38 8.70 -7.97
CA LYS A 181 6.67 8.73 -7.28
C LYS A 181 6.81 7.43 -6.49
N PRO A 182 7.44 6.39 -7.03
CA PRO A 182 7.69 5.16 -6.30
C PRO A 182 8.79 5.33 -5.25
N SER A 183 9.01 4.29 -4.43
CA SER A 183 10.18 4.23 -3.55
C SER A 183 11.47 4.30 -4.38
N GLU A 184 12.43 5.05 -3.87
CA GLU A 184 13.80 5.11 -4.42
C GLU A 184 14.64 3.87 -4.09
N ARG A 185 14.16 2.98 -3.22
CA ARG A 185 14.88 1.79 -2.76
C ARG A 185 14.75 0.61 -3.71
N ASP A 186 13.60 0.51 -4.40
CA ASP A 186 13.22 -0.60 -5.25
C ASP A 186 12.35 -0.14 -6.45
N PRO A 187 12.90 0.74 -7.30
CA PRO A 187 12.13 1.45 -8.31
C PRO A 187 11.86 0.65 -9.60
N SER A 188 12.58 -0.45 -9.86
CA SER A 188 12.57 -1.12 -11.17
C SER A 188 11.21 -1.70 -11.55
N ALA A 189 10.44 -2.21 -10.59
CA ALA A 189 9.09 -2.71 -10.85
C ALA A 189 8.18 -1.60 -11.42
N SER A 190 8.24 -0.38 -10.85
CA SER A 190 7.43 0.76 -11.33
C SER A 190 7.84 1.25 -12.73
N ILE A 191 9.12 1.19 -13.07
CA ILE A 191 9.62 1.48 -14.44
C ILE A 191 9.04 0.45 -15.40
N ARG A 192 9.11 -0.85 -15.04
CA ARG A 192 8.57 -1.92 -15.87
C ARG A 192 7.06 -1.82 -16.09
N LEU A 193 6.31 -1.42 -15.07
CA LEU A 193 4.87 -1.13 -15.21
C LEU A 193 4.59 -0.05 -16.24
N ALA A 194 5.40 1.02 -16.30
CA ALA A 194 5.25 2.08 -17.29
C ALA A 194 5.51 1.58 -18.72
N GLU A 195 6.53 0.75 -18.91
CA GLU A 195 6.84 0.11 -20.20
C GLU A 195 5.68 -0.78 -20.67
N LEU A 196 5.15 -1.62 -19.77
CA LEU A 196 4.02 -2.51 -20.08
C LEU A 196 2.72 -1.74 -20.37
N LEU A 197 2.48 -0.61 -19.69
CA LEU A 197 1.35 0.27 -20.01
C LEU A 197 1.48 0.87 -21.42
N LYS A 198 2.69 1.29 -21.81
CA LYS A 198 2.95 1.79 -23.16
C LYS A 198 2.73 0.68 -24.20
N GLU A 199 3.22 -0.54 -23.95
CA GLU A 199 2.97 -1.71 -24.80
C GLU A 199 1.46 -2.06 -24.91
N ALA A 200 0.71 -1.85 -23.84
CA ALA A 200 -0.74 -2.01 -23.82
C ALA A 200 -1.49 -0.96 -24.65
N GLY A 201 -0.79 0.09 -25.10
CA GLY A 201 -1.32 1.16 -25.94
C GLY A 201 -1.86 2.35 -25.14
N LEU A 202 -1.40 2.53 -23.90
CA LEU A 202 -1.69 3.75 -23.15
C LEU A 202 -1.02 4.94 -23.84
N PRO A 203 -1.75 6.05 -24.13
CA PRO A 203 -1.16 7.23 -24.72
C PRO A 203 -0.04 7.83 -23.88
N ASP A 204 0.99 8.37 -24.55
CA ASP A 204 2.09 9.05 -23.89
C ASP A 204 1.58 10.19 -22.98
N GLY A 205 2.19 10.38 -21.84
CA GLY A 205 1.81 11.38 -20.84
C GLY A 205 0.67 10.99 -19.89
N VAL A 206 -0.14 9.98 -20.20
CA VAL A 206 -1.23 9.54 -19.30
C VAL A 206 -0.68 8.93 -18.01
N PHE A 207 0.44 8.22 -18.09
CA PHE A 207 1.16 7.69 -16.91
C PHE A 207 2.63 8.11 -16.97
N ASN A 208 3.14 8.65 -15.85
CA ASN A 208 4.51 9.10 -15.72
C ASN A 208 5.11 8.58 -14.42
N VAL A 209 6.41 8.26 -14.42
CA VAL A 209 7.16 7.82 -13.23
C VAL A 209 8.30 8.78 -12.98
N VAL A 210 8.30 9.42 -11.80
CA VAL A 210 9.35 10.33 -11.35
C VAL A 210 9.93 9.80 -10.04
N HIS A 211 11.20 9.40 -10.08
CA HIS A 211 11.90 8.97 -8.87
C HIS A 211 12.35 10.17 -8.06
N GLY A 212 12.43 10.02 -6.75
CA GLY A 212 12.90 11.11 -5.91
C GLY A 212 12.66 10.88 -4.43
N ASP A 213 13.22 11.78 -3.66
CA ASP A 213 13.12 11.88 -2.22
C ASP A 213 12.10 12.97 -1.80
N LYS A 214 12.31 13.56 -0.63
CA LYS A 214 11.46 14.65 -0.10
C LYS A 214 11.30 15.82 -1.08
N VAL A 215 12.31 16.15 -1.88
CA VAL A 215 12.23 17.26 -2.85
C VAL A 215 11.14 16.99 -3.89
N ALA A 216 11.08 15.78 -4.44
CA ALA A 216 10.04 15.40 -5.39
C ALA A 216 8.63 15.34 -4.73
N VAL A 217 8.55 14.87 -3.49
CA VAL A 217 7.29 14.84 -2.72
C VAL A 217 6.76 16.25 -2.51
N ASP A 218 7.61 17.16 -2.04
CA ASP A 218 7.23 18.56 -1.79
C ASP A 218 6.83 19.29 -3.09
N ALA A 219 7.51 18.98 -4.21
CA ALA A 219 7.16 19.52 -5.51
C ALA A 219 5.76 19.08 -5.95
N LEU A 220 5.40 17.79 -5.82
CA LEU A 220 4.06 17.28 -6.11
C LEU A 220 2.99 17.91 -5.21
N LEU A 221 3.29 18.06 -3.91
CA LEU A 221 2.40 18.71 -2.94
C LEU A 221 2.15 20.18 -3.30
N ALA A 222 3.19 20.88 -3.74
CA ALA A 222 3.11 22.31 -4.07
C ALA A 222 2.54 22.60 -5.47
N HIS A 223 2.63 21.65 -6.40
CA HIS A 223 2.30 21.87 -7.82
C HIS A 223 0.81 22.21 -8.01
N PRO A 224 0.44 23.35 -8.63
CA PRO A 224 -0.96 23.78 -8.72
C PRO A 224 -1.84 22.85 -9.60
N ASP A 225 -1.26 22.19 -10.59
CA ASP A 225 -1.99 21.33 -11.51
C ASP A 225 -2.23 19.92 -10.95
N VAL A 226 -1.58 19.51 -9.87
CA VAL A 226 -1.86 18.25 -9.16
C VAL A 226 -3.10 18.45 -8.29
N THR A 227 -4.20 17.78 -8.62
CA THR A 227 -5.51 17.96 -7.99
C THR A 227 -5.77 17.00 -6.84
N ALA A 228 -5.15 15.82 -6.87
CA ALA A 228 -5.28 14.82 -5.81
C ALA A 228 -3.97 14.05 -5.61
N LEU A 229 -3.77 13.59 -4.37
CA LEU A 229 -2.64 12.77 -3.95
C LEU A 229 -3.11 11.54 -3.19
N SER A 230 -2.61 10.38 -3.59
CA SER A 230 -2.70 9.13 -2.84
C SER A 230 -1.31 8.78 -2.31
N PHE A 231 -1.24 8.41 -1.04
CA PHE A 231 0.01 8.10 -0.35
C PHE A 231 -0.13 6.84 0.49
N VAL A 232 0.92 6.03 0.52
CA VAL A 232 1.11 4.96 1.50
C VAL A 232 2.51 5.06 2.07
N GLY A 233 2.65 5.04 3.40
CA GLY A 233 3.95 5.07 4.07
C GLY A 233 3.83 5.26 5.59
N SER A 234 4.88 5.77 6.22
CA SER A 234 4.90 5.98 7.68
C SER A 234 3.94 7.08 8.12
N THR A 235 3.37 6.92 9.31
CA THR A 235 2.37 7.85 9.87
C THR A 235 2.81 9.33 9.89
N PRO A 236 4.03 9.69 10.32
CA PRO A 236 4.43 11.09 10.31
C PRO A 236 4.45 11.72 8.90
N ILE A 237 4.79 10.90 7.88
CA ILE A 237 4.78 11.36 6.49
C ILE A 237 3.36 11.40 5.94
N ALA A 238 2.50 10.44 6.29
CA ALA A 238 1.08 10.45 5.92
C ALA A 238 0.38 11.71 6.45
N GLU A 239 0.59 12.06 7.72
CA GLU A 239 0.07 13.27 8.34
C GLU A 239 0.60 14.55 7.67
N TYR A 240 1.90 14.60 7.35
CA TYR A 240 2.52 15.71 6.62
C TYR A 240 1.89 15.89 5.23
N ILE A 241 1.76 14.81 4.45
CA ILE A 241 1.19 14.85 3.10
C ILE A 241 -0.28 15.27 3.14
N TYR A 242 -1.05 14.73 4.09
CA TYR A 242 -2.44 15.11 4.27
C TYR A 242 -2.57 16.60 4.61
N THR A 243 -1.82 17.05 5.60
CA THR A 243 -1.86 18.46 6.07
C THR A 243 -1.46 19.42 4.97
N GLU A 244 -0.33 19.18 4.30
CA GLU A 244 0.19 20.10 3.29
C GLU A 244 -0.62 20.03 1.97
N GLY A 245 -1.15 18.86 1.62
CA GLY A 245 -2.01 18.71 0.44
C GLY A 245 -3.36 19.38 0.61
N THR A 246 -4.06 19.11 1.72
CA THR A 246 -5.39 19.69 2.00
C THR A 246 -5.32 21.20 2.20
N LYS A 247 -4.25 21.72 2.82
CA LYS A 247 -3.99 23.17 2.93
C LYS A 247 -3.94 23.88 1.57
N ARG A 248 -3.58 23.15 0.52
CA ARG A 248 -3.53 23.65 -0.87
C ARG A 248 -4.79 23.29 -1.68
N GLY A 249 -5.84 22.83 -1.01
CA GLY A 249 -7.12 22.47 -1.65
C GLY A 249 -7.08 21.17 -2.45
N LYS A 250 -6.05 20.34 -2.32
CA LYS A 250 -5.98 19.04 -2.98
C LYS A 250 -6.82 18.00 -2.25
N ARG A 251 -7.36 17.04 -2.99
CA ARG A 251 -7.93 15.83 -2.40
C ARG A 251 -6.77 14.91 -1.99
N VAL A 252 -6.78 14.45 -0.75
CA VAL A 252 -5.70 13.61 -0.22
C VAL A 252 -6.26 12.35 0.43
N GLN A 253 -5.64 11.23 0.12
CA GLN A 253 -5.80 9.93 0.75
C GLN A 253 -4.41 9.48 1.19
N ALA A 254 -4.15 9.49 2.49
CA ALA A 254 -2.83 9.16 3.01
C ALA A 254 -2.93 8.02 4.04
N LEU A 255 -2.50 6.82 3.61
CA LEU A 255 -2.45 5.64 4.45
C LEU A 255 -1.16 5.65 5.27
N GLY A 256 -1.32 5.62 6.59
CA GLY A 256 -0.23 5.66 7.57
C GLY A 256 0.20 4.28 8.03
N GLY A 257 0.97 4.26 9.12
CA GLY A 257 1.47 3.05 9.77
C GLY A 257 0.40 2.26 10.51
N ALA A 258 0.83 1.16 11.12
CA ALA A 258 -0.03 0.21 11.78
C ALA A 258 0.63 -0.40 13.03
N LYS A 259 -0.22 -0.91 13.93
CA LYS A 259 0.15 -1.83 15.00
C LYS A 259 -0.89 -2.93 15.04
N ASN A 260 -0.75 -3.90 14.14
CA ASN A 260 -1.78 -4.92 13.97
C ASN A 260 -1.68 -5.99 15.05
N HIS A 261 -2.82 -6.36 15.59
CA HIS A 261 -2.98 -7.34 16.65
C HIS A 261 -3.64 -8.61 16.09
N LEU A 262 -3.22 -9.77 16.57
CA LEU A 262 -3.92 -11.03 16.39
C LEU A 262 -4.32 -11.55 17.76
N VAL A 263 -5.63 -11.61 18.01
CA VAL A 263 -6.21 -12.13 19.24
C VAL A 263 -6.37 -13.63 19.12
N VAL A 264 -5.83 -14.38 20.10
CA VAL A 264 -6.00 -15.83 20.21
C VAL A 264 -6.87 -16.12 21.41
N MET A 265 -8.08 -16.64 21.15
CA MET A 265 -9.04 -17.01 22.19
C MET A 265 -8.70 -18.40 22.78
N PRO A 266 -9.15 -18.73 24.02
CA PRO A 266 -8.89 -20.02 24.63
C PRO A 266 -9.44 -21.24 23.86
N ASP A 267 -10.47 -21.02 23.04
CA ASP A 267 -11.12 -22.04 22.19
C ASP A 267 -10.56 -22.09 20.77
N ALA A 268 -9.54 -21.28 20.46
CA ALA A 268 -8.91 -21.27 19.13
C ALA A 268 -8.16 -22.59 18.86
N ASP A 269 -8.13 -22.99 17.58
CA ASP A 269 -7.19 -23.99 17.11
C ASP A 269 -5.77 -23.39 17.15
N LEU A 270 -4.97 -23.83 18.14
CA LEU A 270 -3.65 -23.28 18.40
C LEU A 270 -2.65 -23.60 17.29
N ASP A 271 -2.77 -24.72 16.58
CA ASP A 271 -1.88 -25.04 15.48
C ASP A 271 -2.11 -24.08 14.31
N GLN A 272 -3.37 -23.82 13.97
CA GLN A 272 -3.73 -22.80 12.96
C GLN A 272 -3.32 -21.39 13.40
N ALA A 273 -3.49 -21.02 14.67
CA ALA A 273 -3.10 -19.72 15.17
C ALA A 273 -1.59 -19.50 15.14
N VAL A 274 -0.80 -20.54 15.45
CA VAL A 274 0.68 -20.52 15.37
C VAL A 274 1.14 -20.39 13.93
N ASP A 275 0.62 -21.20 13.00
CA ASP A 275 0.95 -21.11 11.58
C ASP A 275 0.63 -19.71 11.03
N ALA A 276 -0.52 -19.17 11.38
CA ALA A 276 -0.95 -17.83 11.03
C ALA A 276 0.00 -16.75 11.58
N LEU A 277 0.40 -16.84 12.85
CA LEU A 277 1.31 -15.89 13.47
C LEU A 277 2.71 -15.95 12.84
N ILE A 278 3.25 -17.14 12.54
CA ILE A 278 4.55 -17.29 11.88
C ILE A 278 4.53 -16.61 10.52
N GLY A 279 3.56 -16.92 9.67
CA GLY A 279 3.47 -16.32 8.33
C GLY A 279 3.19 -14.81 8.35
N ALA A 280 2.34 -14.35 9.27
CA ALA A 280 1.92 -12.94 9.36
C ALA A 280 2.94 -12.03 10.04
N ALA A 281 3.74 -12.52 10.99
CA ALA A 281 4.71 -11.72 11.70
C ALA A 281 6.08 -11.69 11.00
N TYR A 282 6.49 -12.80 10.39
CA TYR A 282 7.85 -12.94 9.85
C TYR A 282 7.90 -12.94 8.31
N GLY A 283 6.80 -13.19 7.62
CA GLY A 283 6.74 -13.07 6.16
C GLY A 283 7.20 -11.68 5.70
N SER A 284 7.99 -11.62 4.61
CA SER A 284 8.64 -10.39 4.13
C SER A 284 9.47 -9.67 5.21
N ALA A 285 10.12 -10.43 6.10
CA ALA A 285 10.88 -9.92 7.26
C ALA A 285 10.04 -8.93 8.14
N GLY A 286 8.72 -9.10 8.19
CA GLY A 286 7.82 -8.22 8.94
C GLY A 286 7.59 -6.83 8.30
N GLU A 287 8.10 -6.58 7.10
CA GLU A 287 7.99 -5.31 6.37
C GLU A 287 6.66 -5.18 5.60
N ARG A 288 5.56 -5.55 6.25
CA ARG A 288 4.20 -5.41 5.68
C ARG A 288 3.34 -4.48 6.54
N CYS A 289 2.58 -3.61 5.90
CA CYS A 289 1.60 -2.75 6.60
C CYS A 289 0.53 -3.55 7.36
N MET A 290 0.30 -4.80 6.94
CA MET A 290 -0.64 -5.72 7.58
C MET A 290 0.04 -6.84 8.38
N ALA A 291 1.38 -6.79 8.56
CA ALA A 291 2.07 -7.75 9.41
C ALA A 291 1.50 -7.72 10.84
N ILE A 292 1.34 -8.89 11.42
CA ILE A 292 0.96 -8.99 12.83
C ILE A 292 2.21 -8.77 13.68
N SER A 293 2.20 -7.68 14.44
CA SER A 293 3.30 -7.31 15.33
C SER A 293 3.00 -7.58 16.81
N VAL A 294 1.72 -7.85 17.14
CA VAL A 294 1.28 -8.17 18.49
C VAL A 294 0.32 -9.38 18.47
N ALA A 295 0.69 -10.43 19.18
CA ALA A 295 -0.21 -11.52 19.53
C ALA A 295 -0.84 -11.23 20.89
N VAL A 296 -2.17 -11.20 20.97
CA VAL A 296 -2.92 -11.01 22.22
C VAL A 296 -3.43 -12.37 22.68
N ALA A 297 -2.79 -12.94 23.70
CA ALA A 297 -3.17 -14.22 24.26
C ALA A 297 -4.21 -14.01 25.39
N VAL A 298 -5.40 -14.58 25.20
CA VAL A 298 -6.53 -14.41 26.13
C VAL A 298 -6.60 -15.55 27.14
N GLY A 299 -6.71 -15.20 28.41
CA GLY A 299 -6.88 -16.18 29.50
C GLY A 299 -5.61 -17.01 29.76
N HIS A 300 -5.74 -18.33 29.77
CA HIS A 300 -4.66 -19.26 30.17
C HIS A 300 -3.77 -19.76 29.07
N ILE A 301 -4.03 -19.38 27.78
CA ILE A 301 -3.35 -20.02 26.64
C ILE A 301 -1.95 -19.49 26.35
N ALA A 302 -1.51 -18.42 27.02
CA ALA A 302 -0.28 -17.70 26.68
C ALA A 302 0.97 -18.59 26.72
N ASP A 303 1.11 -19.42 27.77
CA ASP A 303 2.27 -20.28 27.92
C ASP A 303 2.32 -21.35 26.81
N GLU A 304 1.20 -22.00 26.51
CA GLU A 304 1.11 -22.97 25.42
C GLU A 304 1.38 -22.33 24.06
N LEU A 305 0.86 -21.13 23.82
CA LEU A 305 1.12 -20.38 22.59
C LEU A 305 2.62 -20.07 22.42
N ILE A 306 3.29 -19.61 23.48
CA ILE A 306 4.73 -19.34 23.48
C ILE A 306 5.54 -20.61 23.24
N ASP A 307 5.17 -21.72 23.91
CA ASP A 307 5.85 -23.00 23.77
C ASP A 307 5.77 -23.53 22.33
N ARG A 308 4.64 -23.34 21.63
CA ARG A 308 4.47 -23.73 20.24
C ARG A 308 5.14 -22.76 19.25
N LEU A 309 5.13 -21.46 19.52
CA LEU A 309 5.78 -20.44 18.67
C LEU A 309 7.31 -20.53 18.70
N THR A 310 7.89 -20.74 19.88
CA THR A 310 9.34 -20.69 20.09
C THR A 310 10.14 -21.58 19.13
N PRO A 311 9.85 -22.89 18.98
CA PRO A 311 10.58 -23.74 18.05
C PRO A 311 10.39 -23.33 16.59
N ARG A 312 9.19 -22.82 16.22
CA ARG A 312 8.88 -22.38 14.85
C ARG A 312 9.66 -21.12 14.48
N VAL A 313 9.77 -20.14 15.37
CA VAL A 313 10.56 -18.92 15.14
C VAL A 313 12.05 -19.27 15.01
N LYS A 314 12.58 -20.17 15.85
CA LYS A 314 13.98 -20.64 15.77
C LYS A 314 14.30 -21.42 14.49
N ALA A 315 13.30 -22.10 13.92
CA ALA A 315 13.46 -22.95 12.74
C ALA A 315 13.21 -22.20 11.40
N LEU A 316 12.91 -20.89 11.43
CA LEU A 316 12.69 -20.11 10.21
C LEU A 316 13.87 -20.23 9.24
N LYS A 317 13.61 -20.58 8.00
CA LYS A 317 14.58 -20.66 6.91
C LYS A 317 14.85 -19.26 6.36
N ILE A 318 15.87 -18.62 6.92
CA ILE A 318 16.26 -17.25 6.57
C ILE A 318 17.38 -17.33 5.54
N MET A 319 17.10 -16.91 4.32
CA MET A 319 17.98 -17.12 3.15
C MET A 319 17.81 -15.98 2.15
N ASN A 320 18.61 -16.01 1.07
CA ASN A 320 18.36 -15.17 -0.08
C ASN A 320 16.95 -15.48 -0.66
N GLY A 321 16.12 -14.48 -0.86
CA GLY A 321 14.73 -14.64 -1.30
C GLY A 321 14.55 -15.36 -2.66
N MET A 322 15.61 -15.46 -3.45
CA MET A 322 15.61 -16.24 -4.70
C MET A 322 15.84 -17.76 -4.47
N GLU A 323 16.18 -18.19 -3.28
CA GLU A 323 16.36 -19.61 -2.96
C GLU A 323 15.02 -20.26 -2.65
N GLY A 324 14.75 -21.42 -3.28
CA GLY A 324 13.40 -22.03 -3.29
C GLY A 324 12.84 -22.49 -1.94
N GLU A 325 13.71 -22.62 -0.91
CA GLU A 325 13.31 -23.02 0.44
C GLU A 325 13.20 -21.84 1.42
N ALA A 326 13.51 -20.60 1.00
CA ALA A 326 13.45 -19.42 1.84
C ALA A 326 12.03 -19.16 2.35
N GLU A 327 11.89 -18.95 3.66
CA GLU A 327 10.65 -18.52 4.32
C GLU A 327 10.70 -17.03 4.65
N MET A 328 11.90 -16.50 4.92
CA MET A 328 12.15 -15.10 5.21
C MET A 328 13.43 -14.63 4.52
N GLY A 329 13.37 -13.50 3.84
CA GLY A 329 14.51 -12.81 3.24
C GLY A 329 15.15 -11.77 4.17
N PRO A 330 16.11 -10.96 3.67
CA PRO A 330 16.67 -9.82 4.40
C PRO A 330 15.69 -8.66 4.50
N LEU A 331 15.99 -7.67 5.34
CA LEU A 331 15.36 -6.35 5.31
C LEU A 331 15.90 -5.51 4.14
N VAL A 332 15.13 -4.53 3.71
CA VAL A 332 15.42 -3.74 2.49
C VAL A 332 16.73 -2.94 2.55
N THR A 333 17.17 -2.49 3.73
CA THR A 333 18.43 -1.73 3.91
C THR A 333 19.12 -2.05 5.23
N ALA A 334 20.43 -1.85 5.27
CA ALA A 334 21.22 -1.97 6.52
C ALA A 334 20.73 -1.01 7.61
N VAL A 335 20.41 0.25 7.22
CA VAL A 335 19.89 1.27 8.16
C VAL A 335 18.59 0.80 8.81
N HIS A 336 17.72 0.17 8.04
CA HIS A 336 16.46 -0.35 8.58
C HIS A 336 16.68 -1.57 9.48
N ARG A 337 17.56 -2.49 9.10
CA ARG A 337 17.99 -3.62 9.94
C ARG A 337 18.49 -3.14 11.29
N ASP A 338 19.37 -2.15 11.30
CA ASP A 338 19.97 -1.61 12.51
C ASP A 338 18.95 -0.89 13.39
N LYS A 339 17.99 -0.19 12.77
CA LYS A 339 16.82 0.39 13.46
C LYS A 339 15.97 -0.69 14.15
N VAL A 340 15.68 -1.79 13.47
CA VAL A 340 14.90 -2.91 14.04
C VAL A 340 15.67 -3.55 15.20
N SER A 341 17.00 -3.76 15.07
CA SER A 341 17.86 -4.24 16.17
C SER A 341 17.75 -3.33 17.40
N GLY A 342 17.74 -2.00 17.21
CA GLY A 342 17.56 -1.04 18.30
C GLY A 342 16.19 -1.12 18.98
N TYR A 343 15.13 -1.55 18.27
CA TYR A 343 13.86 -1.86 18.92
C TYR A 343 13.94 -3.13 19.80
N ILE A 344 14.68 -4.13 19.36
CA ILE A 344 14.90 -5.35 20.18
C ILE A 344 15.65 -4.98 21.46
N ASP A 345 16.70 -4.14 21.37
CA ASP A 345 17.42 -3.61 22.53
C ASP A 345 16.46 -2.88 23.48
N ALA A 346 15.64 -1.97 22.95
CA ALA A 346 14.66 -1.21 23.74
C ALA A 346 13.62 -2.09 24.41
N GLY A 347 13.25 -3.22 23.82
CA GLY A 347 12.32 -4.19 24.43
C GLY A 347 12.95 -4.89 25.65
N VAL A 348 14.20 -5.30 25.51
CA VAL A 348 14.97 -5.91 26.61
C VAL A 348 15.15 -4.91 27.76
N ASP A 349 15.57 -3.68 27.45
CA ASP A 349 15.79 -2.61 28.44
C ASP A 349 14.49 -2.23 29.17
N ALA A 350 13.35 -2.31 28.52
CA ALA A 350 12.04 -2.07 29.12
C ALA A 350 11.51 -3.25 29.97
N GLY A 351 12.24 -4.38 30.02
CA GLY A 351 11.90 -5.54 30.81
C GLY A 351 10.92 -6.53 30.16
N ALA A 352 10.72 -6.46 28.84
CA ALA A 352 10.03 -7.52 28.12
C ALA A 352 10.86 -8.80 28.10
N LYS A 353 10.20 -9.95 28.23
CA LYS A 353 10.89 -11.25 28.22
C LYS A 353 11.28 -11.64 26.79
N LEU A 354 12.55 -11.56 26.47
CA LEU A 354 13.09 -12.01 25.19
C LEU A 354 13.12 -13.54 25.14
N VAL A 355 12.23 -14.14 24.33
CA VAL A 355 12.10 -15.61 24.20
C VAL A 355 12.97 -16.14 23.08
N VAL A 356 13.00 -15.43 21.95
CA VAL A 356 13.90 -15.71 20.81
C VAL A 356 14.54 -14.40 20.39
N ASP A 357 15.88 -14.40 20.29
CA ASP A 357 16.69 -13.26 19.86
C ASP A 357 17.11 -13.45 18.40
N GLY A 358 16.65 -12.57 17.52
CA GLY A 358 17.02 -12.59 16.11
C GLY A 358 18.29 -11.81 15.79
N ARG A 359 18.86 -11.06 16.74
CA ARG A 359 20.08 -10.28 16.51
C ARG A 359 21.28 -11.20 16.28
N GLY A 360 22.21 -10.76 15.42
CA GLY A 360 23.42 -11.51 15.12
C GLY A 360 23.21 -12.74 14.23
N HIS A 361 22.00 -12.95 13.69
CA HIS A 361 21.76 -14.01 12.72
C HIS A 361 22.64 -13.81 11.48
N LYS A 362 23.28 -14.89 11.00
CA LYS A 362 24.16 -14.88 9.83
C LYS A 362 23.69 -15.90 8.82
N VAL A 363 23.68 -15.51 7.56
CA VAL A 363 23.41 -16.39 6.43
C VAL A 363 24.73 -16.70 5.73
N PRO A 364 25.18 -17.96 5.74
CA PRO A 364 26.45 -18.35 5.12
C PRO A 364 26.51 -17.96 3.64
N GLY A 365 27.63 -17.32 3.22
CA GLY A 365 27.80 -16.82 1.86
C GLY A 365 27.12 -15.48 1.58
N HIS A 366 26.39 -14.93 2.54
CA HIS A 366 25.66 -13.66 2.45
C HIS A 366 25.95 -12.74 3.65
N GLU A 367 27.16 -12.72 4.16
CA GLU A 367 27.56 -12.03 5.39
C GLU A 367 27.37 -10.51 5.33
N LYS A 368 27.36 -9.94 4.13
CA LYS A 368 27.09 -8.51 3.88
C LYS A 368 25.60 -8.18 3.71
N GLY A 369 24.75 -9.20 3.56
CA GLY A 369 23.32 -9.04 3.42
C GLY A 369 22.67 -8.42 4.66
N PHE A 370 21.50 -7.86 4.50
CA PHE A 370 20.79 -7.13 5.56
C PHE A 370 19.88 -8.05 6.37
N PHE A 371 20.36 -9.25 6.67
CA PHE A 371 19.58 -10.26 7.39
C PHE A 371 19.44 -9.95 8.88
N LEU A 372 18.28 -10.32 9.43
CA LEU A 372 17.96 -10.32 10.84
C LEU A 372 17.10 -11.56 11.12
N GLY A 373 17.32 -12.24 12.23
CA GLY A 373 16.53 -13.38 12.64
C GLY A 373 15.14 -13.00 13.16
N GLY A 374 14.24 -13.98 13.25
CA GLY A 374 12.96 -13.79 13.91
C GLY A 374 13.13 -13.55 15.41
N THR A 375 12.47 -12.53 15.94
CA THR A 375 12.48 -12.19 17.37
C THR A 375 11.10 -12.39 17.97
N LEU A 376 11.05 -13.00 19.16
CA LEU A 376 9.83 -13.22 19.95
C LEU A 376 9.99 -12.65 21.34
N PHE A 377 9.11 -11.74 21.70
CA PHE A 377 8.97 -11.20 23.06
C PHE A 377 7.69 -11.70 23.74
N ASP A 378 7.80 -12.02 25.02
CA ASP A 378 6.66 -12.28 25.92
C ASP A 378 6.56 -11.21 27.02
N ASP A 379 5.45 -11.18 27.73
CA ASP A 379 5.17 -10.22 28.81
C ASP A 379 5.29 -8.74 28.39
N VAL A 380 4.99 -8.43 27.13
CA VAL A 380 5.04 -7.07 26.62
C VAL A 380 3.90 -6.23 27.20
N LYS A 381 4.23 -5.02 27.69
CA LYS A 381 3.26 -4.07 28.24
C LYS A 381 2.97 -2.94 27.28
N THR A 382 1.81 -2.32 27.41
CA THR A 382 1.31 -1.28 26.48
C THR A 382 2.09 0.03 26.51
N ASP A 383 2.86 0.30 27.56
CA ASP A 383 3.73 1.46 27.71
C ASP A 383 5.12 1.27 27.08
N MET A 384 5.50 0.05 26.74
CA MET A 384 6.78 -0.27 26.11
C MET A 384 6.85 0.28 24.68
N LYS A 385 8.01 0.78 24.27
CA LYS A 385 8.25 1.30 22.91
C LYS A 385 7.94 0.28 21.83
N ILE A 386 8.31 -1.00 22.03
CA ILE A 386 8.06 -2.10 21.10
C ILE A 386 6.57 -2.41 20.89
N TYR A 387 5.70 -2.02 21.84
CA TYR A 387 4.25 -2.09 21.66
C TYR A 387 3.69 -0.83 20.99
N ARG A 388 4.16 0.36 21.39
CA ARG A 388 3.58 1.62 20.96
C ARG A 388 3.94 2.01 19.52
N GLU A 389 5.15 1.72 19.09
CA GLU A 389 5.67 2.14 17.78
C GLU A 389 5.62 1.00 16.76
N GLU A 390 5.46 1.35 15.50
CA GLU A 390 5.58 0.43 14.38
C GLU A 390 7.06 0.07 14.15
N ILE A 391 7.42 -1.20 14.37
CA ILE A 391 8.79 -1.69 14.23
C ILE A 391 9.14 -1.90 12.75
N PHE A 392 8.22 -2.49 11.99
CA PHE A 392 8.37 -2.83 10.58
C PHE A 392 9.53 -3.79 10.31
N GLY A 393 9.61 -4.84 11.13
CA GLY A 393 10.66 -5.84 11.11
C GLY A 393 10.20 -7.16 11.72
N PRO A 394 11.04 -8.23 11.72
CA PRO A 394 10.64 -9.58 12.13
C PRO A 394 10.60 -9.72 13.66
N VAL A 395 9.75 -8.95 14.32
CA VAL A 395 9.60 -8.89 15.78
C VAL A 395 8.13 -9.08 16.15
N LEU A 396 7.83 -10.17 16.84
CA LEU A 396 6.51 -10.47 17.39
C LEU A 396 6.51 -10.23 18.89
N CYS A 397 5.53 -9.44 19.37
CA CYS A 397 5.31 -9.15 20.78
C CYS A 397 4.07 -9.93 21.28
N VAL A 398 4.17 -10.64 22.40
CA VAL A 398 3.01 -11.27 23.04
C VAL A 398 2.55 -10.43 24.23
N VAL A 399 1.27 -10.08 24.20
CA VAL A 399 0.57 -9.37 25.28
C VAL A 399 -0.46 -10.33 25.87
N ARG A 400 -0.47 -10.46 27.20
CA ARG A 400 -1.37 -11.34 27.94
C ARG A 400 -2.53 -10.54 28.50
N VAL A 401 -3.76 -10.98 28.27
CA VAL A 401 -4.99 -10.35 28.81
C VAL A 401 -5.89 -11.39 29.46
N PRO A 402 -6.65 -11.02 30.51
CA PRO A 402 -7.46 -11.99 31.23
C PRO A 402 -8.66 -12.52 30.47
N ASP A 403 -9.28 -11.69 29.60
CA ASP A 403 -10.53 -12.02 28.93
C ASP A 403 -10.74 -11.27 27.62
N PHE A 404 -11.82 -11.60 26.92
CA PHE A 404 -12.23 -11.00 25.65
C PHE A 404 -12.44 -9.48 25.75
N ALA A 405 -13.08 -9.00 26.82
CA ALA A 405 -13.38 -7.57 26.97
C ALA A 405 -12.09 -6.76 27.09
N SER A 406 -11.12 -7.27 27.85
CA SER A 406 -9.78 -6.68 27.99
C SER A 406 -9.00 -6.66 26.65
N ALA A 407 -9.15 -7.70 25.82
CA ALA A 407 -8.55 -7.73 24.48
C ALA A 407 -9.14 -6.64 23.56
N VAL A 408 -10.46 -6.50 23.55
CA VAL A 408 -11.16 -5.46 22.76
C VAL A 408 -10.77 -4.06 23.25
N GLU A 409 -10.73 -3.85 24.56
CA GLU A 409 -10.35 -2.55 25.15
C GLU A 409 -8.91 -2.18 24.80
N LEU A 410 -7.96 -3.12 24.94
CA LEU A 410 -6.54 -2.93 24.60
C LEU A 410 -6.38 -2.46 23.14
N ILE A 411 -7.04 -3.12 22.21
CA ILE A 411 -6.94 -2.81 20.79
C ILE A 411 -7.64 -1.50 20.48
N ASN A 412 -8.83 -1.25 21.04
CA ASN A 412 -9.56 -0.02 20.79
C ASN A 412 -8.87 1.23 21.36
N LYS A 413 -8.01 1.10 22.38
CA LYS A 413 -7.17 2.19 22.90
C LYS A 413 -5.94 2.49 22.05
N ASN A 414 -5.54 1.60 21.16
CA ASN A 414 -4.38 1.84 20.29
C ASN A 414 -4.66 3.00 19.34
N GLU A 415 -3.62 3.80 19.07
CA GLU A 415 -3.71 4.96 18.15
C GLU A 415 -3.77 4.55 16.68
N PHE A 416 -3.29 3.35 16.33
CA PHE A 416 -3.39 2.76 15.00
C PHE A 416 -4.62 1.86 14.89
N ALA A 417 -5.21 1.81 13.72
CA ALA A 417 -6.41 1.02 13.47
C ALA A 417 -6.48 0.50 12.02
N ASN A 418 -5.38 -0.08 11.54
CA ASN A 418 -5.29 -0.59 10.17
C ASN A 418 -5.95 -1.96 10.06
N GLY A 419 -5.39 -2.98 10.70
CA GLY A 419 -5.88 -4.35 10.66
C GLY A 419 -5.86 -5.03 12.02
N VAL A 420 -6.75 -6.03 12.18
CA VAL A 420 -6.81 -6.90 13.34
C VAL A 420 -7.32 -8.27 12.94
N SER A 421 -6.86 -9.32 13.62
CA SER A 421 -7.37 -10.68 13.46
C SER A 421 -7.81 -11.28 14.78
N LEU A 422 -8.81 -12.15 14.71
CA LEU A 422 -9.30 -12.95 15.83
C LEU A 422 -9.30 -14.42 15.43
N PHE A 423 -8.72 -15.27 16.26
CA PHE A 423 -8.79 -16.72 16.15
C PHE A 423 -9.67 -17.27 17.27
N THR A 424 -10.77 -17.92 16.90
CA THR A 424 -11.78 -18.51 17.79
C THR A 424 -12.61 -19.54 17.03
N SER A 425 -13.13 -20.53 17.74
CA SER A 425 -14.15 -21.47 17.25
C SER A 425 -15.58 -21.04 17.60
N ASP A 426 -15.76 -19.98 18.43
CA ASP A 426 -17.05 -19.48 18.87
C ASP A 426 -17.60 -18.39 17.94
N GLY A 427 -18.69 -18.70 17.23
CA GLY A 427 -19.36 -17.76 16.33
C GLY A 427 -19.96 -16.54 17.04
N GLY A 428 -20.33 -16.64 18.32
CA GLY A 428 -20.83 -15.53 19.14
C GLY A 428 -19.72 -14.53 19.45
N VAL A 429 -18.55 -15.03 19.84
CA VAL A 429 -17.33 -14.22 20.09
C VAL A 429 -16.89 -13.54 18.78
N ALA A 430 -16.85 -14.28 17.66
CA ALA A 430 -16.48 -13.74 16.35
C ALA A 430 -17.40 -12.59 15.93
N ARG A 431 -18.72 -12.75 16.10
CA ARG A 431 -19.71 -11.70 15.81
C ARG A 431 -19.58 -10.50 16.74
N ALA A 432 -19.38 -10.75 18.03
CA ALA A 432 -19.22 -9.67 19.02
C ALA A 432 -17.96 -8.86 18.72
N PHE A 433 -16.84 -9.52 18.40
CA PHE A 433 -15.58 -8.88 18.04
C PHE A 433 -15.75 -7.97 16.81
N SER A 434 -16.29 -8.49 15.72
CA SER A 434 -16.46 -7.72 14.47
C SER A 434 -17.32 -6.46 14.63
N ARG A 435 -18.18 -6.40 15.65
CA ARG A 435 -19.04 -5.23 15.92
C ARG A 435 -18.44 -4.24 16.93
N GLN A 436 -17.60 -4.71 17.86
CA GLN A 436 -17.06 -3.89 18.94
C GLN A 436 -15.69 -3.29 18.62
N ILE A 437 -14.94 -3.93 17.71
CA ILE A 437 -13.60 -3.49 17.39
C ILE A 437 -13.60 -2.25 16.49
N GLN A 438 -12.73 -1.26 16.82
CA GLN A 438 -12.62 0.02 16.11
C GLN A 438 -11.42 0.01 15.18
N ILE A 439 -11.43 -0.89 14.20
CA ILE A 439 -10.35 -1.14 13.23
C ILE A 439 -10.94 -1.18 11.83
N GLY A 440 -10.18 -0.70 10.84
CA GLY A 440 -10.66 -0.61 9.46
C GLY A 440 -10.82 -1.96 8.76
N MET A 441 -9.94 -2.93 9.04
CA MET A 441 -9.96 -4.26 8.42
C MET A 441 -9.90 -5.35 9.47
N VAL A 442 -10.87 -6.28 9.46
CA VAL A 442 -11.03 -7.31 10.49
C VAL A 442 -11.01 -8.68 9.85
N GLY A 443 -10.14 -9.57 10.35
CA GLY A 443 -10.09 -10.99 9.99
C GLY A 443 -10.66 -11.88 11.11
N ILE A 444 -11.51 -12.82 10.74
CA ILE A 444 -11.95 -13.90 11.63
C ILE A 444 -11.34 -15.19 11.11
N ASN A 445 -10.41 -15.74 11.85
CA ASN A 445 -9.58 -16.89 11.46
C ASN A 445 -8.81 -16.65 10.13
N VAL A 446 -8.54 -15.38 9.81
CA VAL A 446 -7.74 -14.91 8.70
C VAL A 446 -6.64 -14.02 9.24
N PRO A 447 -5.34 -14.38 9.12
CA PRO A 447 -4.26 -13.66 9.80
C PRO A 447 -3.98 -12.27 9.24
N ILE A 448 -4.14 -12.09 7.93
CA ILE A 448 -3.88 -10.81 7.22
C ILE A 448 -5.11 -10.46 6.39
N PRO A 449 -6.08 -9.72 6.96
CA PRO A 449 -7.36 -9.43 6.30
C PRO A 449 -7.25 -8.31 5.24
N VAL A 450 -6.40 -8.49 4.23
CA VAL A 450 -6.32 -7.57 3.09
C VAL A 450 -7.54 -7.79 2.19
N PRO A 451 -8.41 -6.79 1.99
CA PRO A 451 -9.61 -6.96 1.19
C PRO A 451 -9.30 -7.31 -0.26
N MET A 452 -10.21 -8.07 -0.88
CA MET A 452 -10.19 -8.31 -2.33
C MET A 452 -10.46 -6.99 -3.08
N ALA A 453 -10.10 -6.92 -4.36
CA ALA A 453 -10.12 -5.72 -5.19
C ALA A 453 -11.48 -4.98 -5.23
N TRP A 454 -12.59 -5.67 -5.00
CA TRP A 454 -13.95 -5.11 -4.94
C TRP A 454 -14.29 -4.43 -3.61
N HIS A 455 -13.51 -4.73 -2.55
CA HIS A 455 -13.63 -4.10 -1.24
C HIS A 455 -12.41 -3.21 -1.01
N SER A 456 -12.59 -2.07 -0.38
CA SER A 456 -11.54 -1.06 -0.25
C SER A 456 -10.60 -1.37 0.90
N PHE A 457 -9.30 -1.07 0.71
CA PHE A 457 -8.26 -1.13 1.74
C PHE A 457 -8.15 0.21 2.46
N GLY A 458 -8.25 0.21 3.78
CA GLY A 458 -8.04 1.41 4.57
C GLY A 458 -8.22 1.18 6.06
N GLY A 459 -7.47 1.94 6.84
CA GLY A 459 -7.53 1.95 8.30
C GLY A 459 -8.45 3.03 8.84
N TRP A 460 -8.53 3.10 10.14
CA TRP A 460 -9.12 4.20 10.91
C TRP A 460 -8.03 4.92 11.71
N LYS A 461 -8.39 5.94 12.47
CA LYS A 461 -7.50 6.71 13.35
C LYS A 461 -6.21 7.16 12.61
N LYS A 462 -5.01 6.96 13.20
CA LYS A 462 -3.74 7.37 12.60
C LYS A 462 -3.24 6.45 11.46
N SER A 463 -4.00 5.40 11.13
CA SER A 463 -3.68 4.54 9.98
C SER A 463 -4.27 5.04 8.66
N LEU A 464 -5.14 6.07 8.67
CA LEU A 464 -5.65 6.73 7.48
C LEU A 464 -5.94 8.20 7.78
N PHE A 465 -5.41 9.09 6.96
CA PHE A 465 -5.74 10.51 6.91
C PHE A 465 -6.52 10.79 5.62
N GLY A 466 -7.73 11.35 5.75
CA GLY A 466 -8.74 11.45 4.71
C GLY A 466 -9.81 10.35 4.87
N ASP A 467 -10.91 10.46 4.09
CA ASP A 467 -12.09 9.62 4.29
C ASP A 467 -12.17 8.43 3.31
N HIS A 468 -11.49 8.53 2.17
CA HIS A 468 -11.55 7.49 1.13
C HIS A 468 -10.50 6.42 1.34
N HIS A 469 -10.94 5.17 1.32
CA HIS A 469 -10.08 4.00 1.26
C HIS A 469 -9.47 3.81 -0.15
N ALA A 470 -8.36 3.06 -0.25
CA ALA A 470 -7.73 2.74 -1.52
C ALA A 470 -8.55 1.69 -2.29
N TYR A 471 -8.52 1.76 -3.61
CA TYR A 471 -9.19 0.92 -4.60
C TYR A 471 -10.68 0.63 -4.30
N GLY A 472 -11.28 -0.35 -4.99
CA GLY A 472 -12.71 -0.62 -4.89
C GLY A 472 -13.57 0.59 -5.32
N GLU A 473 -14.83 0.62 -4.92
CA GLU A 473 -15.71 1.77 -5.20
C GLU A 473 -15.23 3.07 -4.55
N GLU A 474 -14.60 2.99 -3.37
CA GLU A 474 -14.03 4.16 -2.71
C GLU A 474 -12.89 4.79 -3.53
N GLY A 475 -12.08 3.97 -4.19
CA GLY A 475 -11.07 4.45 -5.14
C GLY A 475 -11.70 5.18 -6.34
N VAL A 476 -12.82 4.70 -6.88
CA VAL A 476 -13.55 5.38 -7.94
C VAL A 476 -14.11 6.72 -7.45
N ARG A 477 -14.64 6.77 -6.23
CA ARG A 477 -15.13 8.01 -5.61
C ARG A 477 -13.98 8.99 -5.38
N PHE A 478 -12.82 8.50 -4.92
CA PHE A 478 -11.63 9.31 -4.71
C PHE A 478 -11.14 9.98 -6.00
N TYR A 479 -11.16 9.28 -7.13
CA TYR A 479 -10.63 9.78 -8.41
C TYR A 479 -11.66 10.45 -9.31
N THR A 480 -12.89 10.75 -8.82
CA THR A 480 -13.93 11.41 -9.61
C THR A 480 -14.62 12.55 -8.87
N HIS A 481 -15.06 13.56 -9.62
CA HIS A 481 -16.02 14.55 -9.15
C HIS A 481 -17.45 14.12 -9.48
N TYR A 482 -18.37 14.50 -8.61
CA TYR A 482 -19.79 14.31 -8.83
C TYR A 482 -20.41 15.65 -9.30
N LYS A 483 -21.10 15.64 -10.43
CA LYS A 483 -21.80 16.80 -10.98
C LYS A 483 -23.28 16.49 -11.12
N SER A 484 -24.14 17.28 -10.48
CA SER A 484 -25.58 17.18 -10.64
C SER A 484 -26.05 18.12 -11.76
N ILE A 485 -26.95 17.63 -12.61
CA ILE A 485 -27.52 18.36 -13.74
C ILE A 485 -29.04 18.32 -13.59
N MET A 486 -29.64 19.49 -13.59
CA MET A 486 -31.11 19.65 -13.68
C MET A 486 -31.45 20.13 -15.08
N GLN A 487 -32.41 19.47 -15.71
CA GLN A 487 -32.84 19.77 -17.07
C GLN A 487 -34.35 19.97 -17.09
N ARG A 488 -34.77 21.09 -17.63
CA ARG A 488 -36.23 21.37 -17.86
C ARG A 488 -36.58 21.07 -19.31
N TRP A 489 -37.69 20.42 -19.49
CA TRP A 489 -38.35 20.22 -20.78
C TRP A 489 -39.59 21.10 -20.85
N PRO A 490 -39.51 22.38 -21.31
CA PRO A 490 -40.65 23.26 -21.36
C PRO A 490 -41.59 22.90 -22.54
N ASP A 491 -42.87 22.87 -22.30
CA ASP A 491 -43.88 22.70 -23.34
C ASP A 491 -43.95 23.91 -24.27
N SER A 492 -43.49 25.08 -23.81
CA SER A 492 -43.44 26.31 -24.58
C SER A 492 -42.40 27.27 -24.00
N ILE A 493 -41.70 28.00 -24.87
CA ILE A 493 -40.74 29.04 -24.54
C ILE A 493 -41.40 30.31 -23.95
N ALA A 494 -42.71 30.40 -23.99
CA ALA A 494 -43.49 31.62 -23.68
C ALA A 494 -43.90 31.78 -22.20
N LYS A 495 -43.39 30.98 -21.26
CA LYS A 495 -43.66 31.21 -19.82
C LYS A 495 -42.68 32.26 -19.29
N GLY A 496 -43.21 33.31 -18.62
CA GLY A 496 -42.44 34.38 -18.02
C GLY A 496 -41.45 33.90 -16.96
N ALA A 497 -40.68 34.84 -16.39
CA ALA A 497 -39.67 34.55 -15.37
C ALA A 497 -40.25 33.84 -14.13
N GLU A 498 -39.63 32.76 -13.72
CA GLU A 498 -39.94 32.05 -12.45
C GLU A 498 -38.98 32.53 -11.36
N PHE A 499 -39.57 33.10 -10.29
CA PHE A 499 -38.83 33.62 -9.13
C PHE A 499 -38.83 32.67 -7.93
N THR A 500 -39.33 31.44 -8.10
CA THR A 500 -39.38 30.42 -7.05
C THR A 500 -38.56 29.22 -7.46
N MET A 501 -37.91 28.59 -6.46
CA MET A 501 -37.19 27.34 -6.72
C MET A 501 -38.17 26.22 -7.10
N PRO A 502 -37.79 25.32 -8.02
CA PRO A 502 -38.60 24.14 -8.35
C PRO A 502 -38.80 23.27 -7.12
N VAL A 503 -40.04 22.91 -6.83
CA VAL A 503 -40.42 22.00 -5.76
C VAL A 503 -41.28 20.88 -6.31
N ALA A 504 -41.20 19.68 -5.72
CA ALA A 504 -42.13 18.61 -6.01
C ALA A 504 -43.54 19.07 -5.55
N LYS A 505 -44.51 19.00 -6.43
CA LYS A 505 -45.94 19.28 -6.14
C LYS A 505 -46.67 17.99 -5.86
#